data_a4a1c692a434a1364e57aa6735b35ba9
#
_entry.id   a4a1c692a434a1364e57aa6735b35ba9
#
_cell.length_a   1.000
_cell.length_b   1.000
_cell.length_c   1.000
_cell.angle_alpha   90.00
_cell.angle_beta   90.00
_cell.angle_gamma   90.00
#
_symmetry.space_group_name_H-M   'P 1'
#
loop_
_entity.id
_entity.type
_entity.pdbx_description
1 polymer ?
#
loop_
_entity_poly.entity_id
_entity_poly.type
_entity_poly.pdbx_seq_one_letter_code
_entity_poly.pdbx_strand_id
1 'polypeptide(L)'
;MCIFSVNYYRILLALCALAMASNVSTSAKTITDIPTHLLGDWDIVVANQWGKEERGLITLRNVPVHAWVQITREKIRVLGREPNSEIDFVDSEYEATFSGSSTPHKINLQDLEGYWEVKGIFQSDYESATVIFAWGGQPRPKGFIDPTPENKYFSFELRRRQKSE
;
A
#
# COMPACT_ATOMS: atom_id res chain seq x y z
N MET A 1 -16.74 18.89 -26.47
CA MET A 1 -16.84 17.59 -25.81
C MET A 1 -15.41 17.16 -25.49
N CYS A 2 -14.88 17.65 -24.36
CA CYS A 2 -13.48 17.44 -23.96
C CYS A 2 -13.44 16.24 -23.01
N ILE A 3 -12.75 15.21 -23.47
CA ILE A 3 -12.46 13.99 -22.68
C ILE A 3 -11.29 14.34 -21.77
N PHE A 4 -11.57 14.58 -20.50
CA PHE A 4 -10.54 14.65 -19.47
C PHE A 4 -10.16 13.22 -19.06
N SER A 5 -9.17 12.68 -19.76
CA SER A 5 -8.45 11.50 -19.28
C SER A 5 -7.51 11.97 -18.16
N VAL A 6 -7.92 11.80 -16.93
CA VAL A 6 -7.12 12.18 -15.76
C VAL A 6 -6.18 11.03 -15.44
N ASN A 7 -4.91 11.26 -15.72
CA ASN A 7 -3.78 10.38 -15.40
C ASN A 7 -3.58 10.32 -13.86
N TYR A 8 -4.33 9.48 -13.16
CA TYR A 8 -4.34 9.42 -11.69
C TYR A 8 -3.07 8.84 -11.06
N TYR A 9 -2.28 8.07 -11.79
CA TYR A 9 -1.04 7.47 -11.26
C TYR A 9 0.18 8.39 -11.29
N ARG A 10 0.14 9.49 -12.03
CA ARG A 10 1.22 10.50 -12.02
C ARG A 10 1.06 11.56 -10.94
N ILE A 11 -0.05 11.60 -10.24
CA ILE A 11 -0.28 12.56 -9.13
C ILE A 11 0.47 12.15 -7.86
N LEU A 12 0.95 10.92 -7.77
CA LEU A 12 1.84 10.51 -6.67
C LEU A 12 3.23 11.16 -6.73
N LEU A 13 3.62 11.78 -7.84
CA LEU A 13 4.99 12.25 -8.06
C LEU A 13 5.15 13.77 -8.29
N ALA A 14 4.10 14.59 -8.30
CA ALA A 14 4.25 15.94 -8.82
C ALA A 14 3.56 17.10 -8.07
N LEU A 15 3.30 17.01 -6.77
CA LEU A 15 2.75 18.18 -6.05
C LEU A 15 3.16 18.23 -4.57
N CYS A 16 4.46 18.37 -4.28
CA CYS A 16 4.98 18.98 -3.04
C CYS A 16 6.42 19.45 -3.17
N ALA A 17 6.72 20.24 -4.18
CA ALA A 17 7.89 21.11 -4.16
C ALA A 17 7.42 22.50 -3.74
N LEU A 18 7.32 22.75 -2.46
CA LEU A 18 7.54 24.03 -1.75
C LEU A 18 7.02 23.89 -0.30
N ALA A 19 7.95 23.70 0.65
CA ALA A 19 7.98 24.49 1.86
C ALA A 19 8.91 23.87 2.91
N MET A 20 10.06 24.54 3.09
CA MET A 20 10.70 24.79 4.37
C MET A 20 11.49 23.68 5.04
N ALA A 21 12.81 23.87 4.93
CA ALA A 21 13.82 23.34 5.84
C ALA A 21 13.41 23.52 7.30
N SER A 22 13.38 22.43 8.07
CA SER A 22 13.76 22.48 9.48
C SER A 22 13.88 21.08 10.07
N ASN A 23 15.06 20.81 10.62
CA ASN A 23 15.38 19.79 11.61
C ASN A 23 15.34 18.32 11.16
N VAL A 24 16.45 17.90 10.57
CA VAL A 24 16.85 16.49 10.57
C VAL A 24 17.15 16.10 12.03
N SER A 25 16.13 15.70 12.74
CA SER A 25 16.30 14.88 13.93
C SER A 25 16.49 13.45 13.42
N THR A 26 17.73 12.99 13.41
CA THR A 26 18.07 11.58 13.26
C THR A 26 17.58 10.83 14.50
N SER A 27 16.28 10.65 14.59
CA SER A 27 15.69 9.67 15.51
C SER A 27 16.05 8.30 14.96
N ALA A 28 16.86 7.56 15.71
CA ALA A 28 17.14 6.15 15.42
C ALA A 28 15.79 5.44 15.30
N LYS A 29 15.43 5.10 14.07
CA LYS A 29 14.14 4.49 13.74
C LYS A 29 14.14 3.09 14.33
N THR A 30 13.39 2.90 15.38
CA THR A 30 13.13 1.57 15.93
C THR A 30 12.40 0.80 14.85
N ILE A 31 13.10 -0.14 14.19
CA ILE A 31 12.47 -1.12 13.30
C ILE A 31 11.61 -1.97 14.22
N THR A 32 10.34 -1.67 14.26
CA THR A 32 9.37 -2.47 15.00
C THR A 32 9.23 -3.78 14.23
N ASP A 33 9.51 -4.90 14.87
CA ASP A 33 9.53 -6.21 14.26
C ASP A 33 8.25 -6.47 13.45
N ILE A 34 8.43 -6.63 12.15
CA ILE A 34 7.33 -7.08 11.28
C ILE A 34 6.89 -8.46 11.79
N PRO A 35 5.61 -8.67 12.09
CA PRO A 35 5.12 -9.97 12.51
C PRO A 35 5.55 -11.07 11.53
N THR A 36 6.18 -12.12 12.02
CA THR A 36 6.79 -13.14 11.15
C THR A 36 5.80 -13.83 10.23
N HIS A 37 4.54 -13.95 10.64
CA HIS A 37 3.48 -14.50 9.81
C HIS A 37 3.08 -13.60 8.62
N LEU A 38 3.49 -12.33 8.61
CA LEU A 38 3.29 -11.42 7.47
C LEU A 38 4.38 -11.51 6.43
N LEU A 39 5.57 -12.06 6.77
CA LEU A 39 6.67 -12.15 5.82
C LEU A 39 6.33 -13.04 4.64
N GLY A 40 6.74 -12.62 3.44
CA GLY A 40 6.55 -13.35 2.18
C GLY A 40 5.72 -12.58 1.17
N ASP A 41 5.20 -13.31 0.19
CA ASP A 41 4.47 -12.75 -0.93
C ASP A 41 2.96 -12.94 -0.74
N TRP A 42 2.20 -11.89 -1.10
CA TRP A 42 0.75 -11.82 -0.94
C TRP A 42 0.10 -11.29 -2.20
N ASP A 43 -0.71 -12.09 -2.87
CA ASP A 43 -1.48 -11.64 -4.03
C ASP A 43 -2.53 -10.61 -3.60
N ILE A 44 -2.64 -9.50 -4.34
CA ILE A 44 -3.72 -8.53 -4.16
C ILE A 44 -4.93 -9.07 -4.91
N VAL A 45 -5.91 -9.59 -4.19
CA VAL A 45 -7.11 -10.18 -4.79
C VAL A 45 -8.24 -9.17 -4.98
N VAL A 46 -8.27 -8.15 -4.13
CA VAL A 46 -9.18 -7.00 -4.25
C VAL A 46 -8.42 -5.74 -3.93
N ALA A 47 -8.59 -4.71 -4.73
CA ALA A 47 -8.20 -3.33 -4.42
C ALA A 47 -9.43 -2.44 -4.52
N ASN A 48 -9.65 -1.61 -3.50
CA ASN A 48 -10.71 -0.61 -3.53
C ASN A 48 -10.11 0.76 -3.25
N GLN A 49 -10.23 1.65 -4.21
CA GLN A 49 -9.76 3.02 -4.09
C GLN A 49 -10.94 3.98 -4.31
N TRP A 50 -11.32 4.67 -3.23
CA TRP A 50 -12.38 5.69 -3.27
C TRP A 50 -13.72 5.18 -3.82
N GLY A 51 -14.07 3.93 -3.52
CA GLY A 51 -15.29 3.29 -3.99
C GLY A 51 -15.18 2.61 -5.36
N LYS A 52 -14.02 2.69 -6.02
CA LYS A 52 -13.73 1.91 -7.23
C LYS A 52 -13.04 0.61 -6.82
N GLU A 53 -13.74 -0.50 -6.99
CA GLU A 53 -13.23 -1.83 -6.71
C GLU A 53 -12.66 -2.50 -7.96
N GLU A 54 -11.51 -3.13 -7.81
CA GLU A 54 -10.85 -3.96 -8.83
C GLU A 54 -10.59 -5.35 -8.24
N ARG A 55 -10.81 -6.41 -9.02
CA ARG A 55 -10.65 -7.81 -8.60
C ARG A 55 -9.82 -8.60 -9.60
N GLY A 56 -8.89 -9.40 -9.11
CA GLY A 56 -8.04 -10.28 -9.91
C GLY A 56 -6.94 -9.55 -10.66
N LEU A 57 -7.29 -8.67 -11.60
CA LEU A 57 -6.34 -7.75 -12.21
C LEU A 57 -6.50 -6.37 -11.59
N ILE A 58 -5.38 -5.83 -11.13
CA ILE A 58 -5.31 -4.53 -10.46
C ILE A 58 -4.61 -3.55 -11.41
N THR A 59 -5.10 -2.33 -11.50
CA THR A 59 -4.50 -1.32 -12.36
C THR A 59 -3.28 -0.69 -11.67
N LEU A 60 -2.08 -1.01 -12.12
CA LEU A 60 -0.83 -0.33 -11.76
C LEU A 60 -0.28 0.37 -12.99
N ARG A 61 0.20 1.61 -12.84
CA ARG A 61 0.76 2.42 -13.95
C ARG A 61 -0.16 2.52 -15.17
N ASN A 62 -1.48 2.53 -14.95
CA ASN A 62 -2.54 2.52 -15.98
C ASN A 62 -2.61 1.21 -16.82
N VAL A 63 -2.04 0.12 -16.34
CA VAL A 63 -2.09 -1.20 -16.99
C VAL A 63 -2.74 -2.19 -16.03
N PRO A 64 -3.65 -3.06 -16.49
CA PRO A 64 -4.16 -4.16 -15.69
C PRO A 64 -3.06 -5.22 -15.51
N VAL A 65 -2.79 -5.61 -14.27
CA VAL A 65 -1.71 -6.54 -13.92
C VAL A 65 -2.16 -7.53 -12.85
N HIS A 66 -1.50 -8.67 -12.78
CA HIS A 66 -1.46 -9.48 -11.57
C HIS A 66 -0.56 -8.76 -10.57
N ALA A 67 -1.14 -8.25 -9.50
CA ALA A 67 -0.41 -7.48 -8.49
C ALA A 67 -0.22 -8.29 -7.20
N TRP A 68 0.92 -8.10 -6.56
CA TRP A 68 1.18 -8.69 -5.24
C TRP A 68 2.06 -7.78 -4.39
N VAL A 69 2.02 -8.04 -3.08
CA VAL A 69 2.85 -7.37 -2.08
C VAL A 69 3.90 -8.34 -1.59
N GLN A 70 5.16 -7.95 -1.66
CA GLN A 70 6.27 -8.66 -1.03
C GLN A 70 6.62 -7.98 0.29
N ILE A 71 6.53 -8.72 1.39
CA ILE A 71 6.85 -8.24 2.73
C ILE A 71 8.13 -8.91 3.19
N THR A 72 9.18 -8.13 3.39
CA THR A 72 10.46 -8.55 3.94
C THR A 72 10.66 -7.91 5.32
N ARG A 73 11.74 -8.25 6.02
CA ARG A 73 12.07 -7.59 7.30
C ARG A 73 12.46 -6.12 7.16
N GLU A 74 12.81 -5.69 5.96
CA GLU A 74 13.35 -4.35 5.71
C GLU A 74 12.32 -3.45 5.05
N LYS A 75 11.52 -4.00 4.15
CA LYS A 75 10.63 -3.21 3.30
C LYS A 75 9.41 -3.98 2.80
N ILE A 76 8.44 -3.22 2.35
CA ILE A 76 7.28 -3.71 1.60
C ILE A 76 7.41 -3.21 0.16
N ARG A 77 7.20 -4.12 -0.79
CA ARG A 77 7.16 -3.83 -2.22
C ARG A 77 5.80 -4.16 -2.79
N VAL A 78 5.31 -3.30 -3.65
CA VAL A 78 4.19 -3.61 -4.53
C VAL A 78 4.78 -3.98 -5.89
N LEU A 79 4.44 -5.15 -6.38
CA LEU A 79 4.92 -5.67 -7.65
C LEU A 79 3.74 -5.96 -8.57
N GLY A 80 4.02 -5.96 -9.87
CA GLY A 80 3.04 -6.30 -10.88
C GLY A 80 3.66 -7.12 -12.02
N ARG A 81 2.80 -7.91 -12.67
CA ARG A 81 3.10 -8.62 -13.91
C ARG A 81 1.92 -8.48 -14.86
N GLU A 82 2.17 -8.06 -16.08
CA GLU A 82 1.15 -8.04 -17.12
C GLU A 82 0.70 -9.46 -17.47
N PRO A 83 -0.56 -9.70 -17.85
CA PRO A 83 -1.12 -11.04 -18.05
C PRO A 83 -0.36 -11.92 -19.06
N ASN A 84 0.32 -11.30 -20.04
CA ASN A 84 1.06 -12.00 -21.10
C ASN A 84 2.58 -11.79 -20.99
N SER A 85 3.09 -11.40 -19.84
CA SER A 85 4.49 -11.16 -19.59
C SER A 85 5.03 -12.14 -18.55
N GLU A 86 6.29 -12.53 -18.71
CA GLU A 86 7.04 -13.26 -17.67
C GLU A 86 7.88 -12.31 -16.80
N ILE A 87 7.83 -11.00 -17.10
CA ILE A 87 8.66 -10.00 -16.43
C ILE A 87 7.88 -9.33 -15.33
N ASP A 88 8.41 -9.40 -14.11
CA ASP A 88 7.91 -8.66 -12.96
C ASP A 88 8.48 -7.24 -12.96
N PHE A 89 7.70 -6.30 -12.48
CA PHE A 89 8.19 -4.96 -12.19
C PHE A 89 7.83 -4.54 -10.78
N VAL A 90 8.66 -3.72 -10.18
CA VAL A 90 8.37 -3.07 -8.91
C VAL A 90 7.63 -1.77 -9.21
N ASP A 91 6.42 -1.64 -8.68
CA ASP A 91 5.63 -0.41 -8.77
C ASP A 91 6.04 0.60 -7.70
N SER A 92 6.15 0.14 -6.46
CA SER A 92 6.49 0.99 -5.32
C SER A 92 7.16 0.21 -4.20
N GLU A 93 7.99 0.91 -3.42
CA GLU A 93 8.68 0.37 -2.25
C GLU A 93 8.48 1.29 -1.04
N TYR A 94 8.30 0.67 0.13
CA TYR A 94 8.03 1.37 1.37
C TYR A 94 8.81 0.78 2.54
N GLU A 95 9.19 1.64 3.47
CA GLU A 95 9.49 1.23 4.82
C GLU A 95 8.19 1.12 5.62
N ALA A 96 8.06 0.08 6.42
CA ALA A 96 6.85 -0.14 7.23
C ALA A 96 7.17 -0.10 8.72
N THR A 97 6.29 0.52 9.48
CA THR A 97 6.30 0.48 10.94
C THR A 97 5.01 -0.14 11.41
N PHE A 98 5.11 -1.21 12.16
CA PHE A 98 3.97 -1.89 12.77
C PHE A 98 3.86 -1.50 14.25
N SER A 99 2.65 -1.32 14.74
CA SER A 99 2.43 -1.03 16.15
C SER A 99 1.08 -1.54 16.64
N GLY A 100 1.02 -1.86 17.91
CA GLY A 100 -0.19 -2.33 18.58
C GLY A 100 -0.21 -3.84 18.76
N SER A 101 -0.57 -4.27 19.98
CA SER A 101 -0.78 -5.68 20.34
C SER A 101 -2.23 -6.13 20.17
N SER A 102 -3.13 -5.20 19.82
CA SER A 102 -4.57 -5.46 19.64
C SER A 102 -4.96 -5.44 18.17
N THR A 103 -5.92 -6.27 17.80
CA THR A 103 -6.54 -6.24 16.47
C THR A 103 -7.63 -5.16 16.43
N PRO A 104 -7.68 -4.31 15.38
CA PRO A 104 -6.76 -4.28 14.25
C PRO A 104 -5.38 -3.68 14.61
N HIS A 105 -4.35 -4.23 14.05
CA HIS A 105 -3.00 -3.69 14.20
C HIS A 105 -2.84 -2.39 13.41
N LYS A 106 -1.92 -1.53 13.84
CA LYS A 106 -1.60 -0.29 13.14
C LYS A 106 -0.39 -0.49 12.24
N ILE A 107 -0.42 0.11 11.06
CA ILE A 107 0.68 0.13 10.11
C ILE A 107 0.89 1.55 9.60
N ASN A 108 2.14 1.98 9.51
CA ASN A 108 2.53 3.14 8.74
C ASN A 108 3.42 2.68 7.60
N LEU A 109 3.20 3.22 6.41
CA LEU A 109 4.10 3.07 5.27
C LEU A 109 4.69 4.44 4.96
N GLN A 110 6.00 4.47 4.77
CA GLN A 110 6.74 5.63 4.32
C GLN A 110 7.47 5.29 3.02
N ASP A 111 7.37 6.15 2.02
CA ASP A 111 8.16 5.98 0.80
C ASP A 111 9.66 6.07 1.11
N LEU A 112 10.49 5.44 0.28
CA LEU A 112 11.94 5.38 0.54
C LEU A 112 12.61 6.75 0.52
N GLU A 113 12.02 7.72 -0.15
CA GLU A 113 12.52 9.09 -0.21
C GLU A 113 12.09 9.91 1.02
N GLY A 114 11.14 9.40 1.81
CA GLY A 114 10.66 10.03 3.06
C GLY A 114 9.72 11.21 2.87
N TYR A 115 9.21 11.42 1.64
CA TYR A 115 8.36 12.58 1.33
C TYR A 115 6.93 12.45 1.86
N TRP A 116 6.42 11.22 1.99
CA TRP A 116 5.06 11.02 2.46
C TRP A 116 4.89 9.73 3.26
N GLU A 117 3.93 9.79 4.17
CA GLU A 117 3.54 8.68 5.03
C GLU A 117 2.05 8.40 4.85
N VAL A 118 1.68 7.15 4.73
CA VAL A 118 0.29 6.69 4.84
C VAL A 118 0.08 5.90 6.11
N LYS A 119 -1.04 6.14 6.77
CA LYS A 119 -1.40 5.53 8.05
C LYS A 119 -2.55 4.57 7.84
N GLY A 120 -2.37 3.33 8.27
CA GLY A 120 -3.37 2.29 8.08
C GLY A 120 -3.59 1.43 9.30
N ILE A 121 -4.56 0.54 9.15
CA ILE A 121 -4.81 -0.59 10.03
C ILE A 121 -4.84 -1.86 9.22
N PHE A 122 -4.49 -2.97 9.82
CA PHE A 122 -4.60 -4.28 9.18
C PHE A 122 -5.04 -5.35 10.18
N GLN A 123 -5.62 -6.39 9.63
CA GLN A 123 -5.83 -7.66 10.30
C GLN A 123 -5.41 -8.78 9.37
N SER A 124 -4.89 -9.85 9.91
CA SER A 124 -4.42 -10.99 9.13
C SER A 124 -4.56 -12.28 9.91
N ASP A 125 -4.69 -13.36 9.16
CA ASP A 125 -4.38 -14.72 9.56
C ASP A 125 -3.19 -15.23 8.73
N TYR A 126 -2.96 -16.56 8.70
CA TYR A 126 -1.85 -17.12 7.93
C TYR A 126 -2.07 -17.12 6.42
N GLU A 127 -3.32 -17.06 5.95
CA GLU A 127 -3.71 -17.22 4.54
C GLU A 127 -4.24 -15.93 3.92
N SER A 128 -4.79 -15.05 4.74
CA SER A 128 -5.42 -13.82 4.28
C SER A 128 -5.05 -12.61 5.13
N ALA A 129 -5.11 -11.43 4.52
CA ALA A 129 -5.00 -10.17 5.23
C ALA A 129 -5.91 -9.11 4.58
N THR A 130 -6.46 -8.25 5.42
CA THR A 130 -7.15 -7.04 4.99
C THR A 130 -6.40 -5.84 5.53
N VAL A 131 -6.15 -4.86 4.68
CA VAL A 131 -5.50 -3.62 5.06
C VAL A 131 -6.29 -2.44 4.51
N ILE A 132 -6.39 -1.39 5.30
CA ILE A 132 -7.01 -0.12 4.89
C ILE A 132 -6.11 1.03 5.30
N PHE A 133 -5.88 1.95 4.36
CA PHE A 133 -5.02 3.11 4.54
C PHE A 133 -5.79 4.41 4.35
N ALA A 134 -5.33 5.45 5.03
CA ALA A 134 -5.75 6.82 4.83
C ALA A 134 -4.79 7.54 3.89
N TRP A 135 -5.34 8.28 2.92
CA TRP A 135 -4.59 9.03 1.94
C TRP A 135 -4.42 10.50 2.35
N GLY A 136 -3.27 11.09 1.96
CA GLY A 136 -3.10 12.54 1.92
C GLY A 136 -3.26 13.25 3.27
N GLY A 137 -2.67 12.72 4.34
CA GLY A 137 -2.73 13.35 5.66
C GLY A 137 -4.05 13.14 6.42
N GLN A 138 -4.96 12.34 5.86
CA GLN A 138 -6.18 11.95 6.58
C GLN A 138 -5.85 11.17 7.86
N PRO A 139 -6.70 11.24 8.88
CA PRO A 139 -6.51 10.47 10.09
C PRO A 139 -6.56 8.97 9.81
N ARG A 140 -5.79 8.20 10.58
CA ARG A 140 -5.81 6.73 10.51
C ARG A 140 -7.24 6.20 10.58
N PRO A 141 -7.62 5.22 9.75
CA PRO A 141 -8.91 4.54 9.86
C PRO A 141 -9.10 3.96 11.26
N LYS A 142 -10.31 4.08 11.82
CA LYS A 142 -10.66 3.53 13.12
C LYS A 142 -11.21 2.12 13.04
N GLY A 143 -11.54 1.65 11.84
CA GLY A 143 -12.09 0.33 11.55
C GLY A 143 -12.06 0.03 10.06
N PHE A 144 -12.43 -1.20 9.69
CA PHE A 144 -12.55 -1.62 8.30
C PHE A 144 -13.89 -1.14 7.74
N ILE A 145 -13.85 0.06 7.14
CA ILE A 145 -14.99 0.70 6.49
C ILE A 145 -14.69 0.85 5.00
N ASP A 146 -15.73 0.81 4.19
CA ASP A 146 -15.56 0.90 2.74
C ASP A 146 -14.91 2.23 2.33
N PRO A 147 -13.89 2.18 1.45
CA PRO A 147 -13.32 3.37 0.85
C PRO A 147 -14.36 4.13 0.04
N THR A 148 -14.39 5.45 0.22
CA THR A 148 -15.26 6.37 -0.55
C THR A 148 -14.47 7.59 -0.98
N PRO A 149 -14.92 8.37 -1.98
CA PRO A 149 -14.30 9.62 -2.35
C PRO A 149 -14.19 10.63 -1.19
N GLU A 150 -15.13 10.58 -0.24
CA GLU A 150 -15.21 11.52 0.88
C GLU A 150 -14.19 11.17 1.97
N ASN A 151 -14.06 9.87 2.33
CA ASN A 151 -13.14 9.45 3.38
C ASN A 151 -11.68 9.33 2.90
N LYS A 152 -11.48 9.30 1.58
CA LYS A 152 -10.15 9.17 0.95
C LYS A 152 -9.36 7.98 1.44
N TYR A 153 -10.04 6.89 1.75
CA TYR A 153 -9.40 5.63 2.10
C TYR A 153 -9.19 4.75 0.86
N PHE A 154 -8.27 3.82 0.99
CA PHE A 154 -8.09 2.74 0.05
C PHE A 154 -7.81 1.45 0.82
N SER A 155 -8.26 0.33 0.30
CA SER A 155 -8.12 -0.95 0.96
C SER A 155 -7.67 -2.04 -0.01
N PHE A 156 -7.03 -3.06 0.58
CA PHE A 156 -6.62 -4.25 -0.13
C PHE A 156 -7.05 -5.48 0.65
N GLU A 157 -7.55 -6.48 -0.09
CA GLU A 157 -7.64 -7.84 0.39
C GLU A 157 -6.48 -8.63 -0.22
N LEU A 158 -5.73 -9.28 0.64
CA LEU A 158 -4.52 -10.01 0.30
C LEU A 158 -4.73 -11.50 0.58
N ARG A 159 -4.15 -12.34 -0.27
CA ARG A 159 -4.09 -13.78 -0.06
C ARG A 159 -2.65 -14.25 -0.14
N ARG A 160 -2.26 -15.18 0.73
CA ARG A 160 -0.93 -15.77 0.71
C ARG A 160 -0.64 -16.36 -0.67
N ARG A 161 0.43 -15.90 -1.29
CA ARG A 161 0.86 -16.40 -2.59
C ARG A 161 1.49 -17.79 -2.42
N GLN A 162 0.92 -18.76 -3.12
CA GLN A 162 1.53 -20.09 -3.17
C GLN A 162 2.69 -20.04 -4.14
N LYS A 163 3.85 -20.52 -3.72
CA LYS A 163 4.96 -20.72 -4.65
C LYS A 163 4.54 -21.83 -5.61
N SER A 164 4.47 -21.51 -6.89
CA SER A 164 4.44 -22.55 -7.93
C SER A 164 5.76 -23.32 -7.84
N GLU A 165 5.68 -24.62 -7.53
CA GLU A 165 6.79 -25.54 -7.60
C GLU A 165 7.31 -25.66 -9.03
#